data_9f020dcb50345254e1200c0b3a4e3e11
#
_entry.id   9f020dcb50345254e1200c0b3a4e3e11
#
_cell.length_a   1.000
_cell.length_b   1.000
_cell.length_c   1.000
_cell.angle_alpha   90.00
_cell.angle_beta   90.00
_cell.angle_gamma   90.00
#
_symmetry.space_group_name_H-M   'P 1'
#
loop_
_entity.id
_entity.type
_entity.pdbx_description
1 polymer ?
#
loop_
_entity_poly.entity_id
_entity_poly.type
_entity_poly.pdbx_seq_one_letter_code
_entity_poly.pdbx_strand_id
1 'polypeptide(L)'
;MKIVIKLAIIGLLASTCSTRAADWPWFRGPDHNGIAKETGWSAKWPAEGPKQIWKAKVGIGFASFSVSAGRVYTTGNAKDTDTVFCFDANTGAEVWKYSYPAKLDPKYYEGGPSATPTVDGDRVFTFSKRGVIHCLDAAKGTVIWSKNLMEELKVKMPTWGFASSVLIEGNLAIVNVGSAGAALDKTTGKVVWSSGADEAGYATAVPFEAGGQRAVALAIKQDVVGLAVKDG
;
A
#
# COMPACT_ATOMS: atom_id res chain seq x y z
N MET A 1 38.01 -15.58 63.11
CA MET A 1 37.11 -14.64 62.45
C MET A 1 37.19 -14.94 60.94
N LYS A 2 36.22 -15.67 60.39
CA LYS A 2 36.22 -16.07 58.96
C LYS A 2 35.38 -15.07 58.16
N ILE A 3 36.04 -14.35 57.25
CA ILE A 3 35.41 -13.40 56.32
C ILE A 3 34.89 -14.19 55.13
N VAL A 4 33.57 -14.24 54.95
CA VAL A 4 32.92 -14.83 53.77
C VAL A 4 32.64 -13.67 52.76
N ILE A 5 33.43 -13.67 51.66
CA ILE A 5 33.20 -12.74 50.55
C ILE A 5 32.12 -13.35 49.66
N LYS A 6 30.94 -12.71 49.62
CA LYS A 6 29.86 -13.03 48.65
C LYS A 6 30.17 -12.31 47.32
N LEU A 7 30.60 -13.08 46.31
CA LEU A 7 30.66 -12.58 44.92
C LEU A 7 29.23 -12.47 44.39
N ALA A 8 28.80 -11.25 44.13
CA ALA A 8 27.56 -10.98 43.36
C ALA A 8 27.91 -11.05 41.86
N ILE A 9 27.44 -12.08 41.18
CA ILE A 9 27.49 -12.18 39.71
C ILE A 9 26.38 -11.31 39.15
N ILE A 10 26.75 -10.13 38.64
CA ILE A 10 25.82 -9.27 37.85
C ILE A 10 25.75 -9.87 36.44
N GLY A 11 24.70 -10.61 36.16
CA GLY A 11 24.40 -11.10 34.82
C GLY A 11 24.03 -9.93 33.90
N LEU A 12 24.94 -9.60 32.98
CA LEU A 12 24.68 -8.63 31.90
C LEU A 12 23.73 -9.30 30.91
N LEU A 13 22.44 -8.98 31.00
CA LEU A 13 21.44 -9.33 29.98
C LEU A 13 21.78 -8.50 28.72
N ALA A 14 22.51 -9.11 27.80
CA ALA A 14 22.69 -8.58 26.46
C ALA A 14 21.31 -8.61 25.74
N SER A 15 20.62 -7.48 25.76
CA SER A 15 19.45 -7.27 24.92
C SER A 15 19.91 -7.33 23.46
N THR A 16 19.72 -8.46 22.78
CA THR A 16 19.88 -8.55 21.34
C THR A 16 18.82 -7.68 20.70
N CYS A 17 19.17 -6.44 20.40
CA CYS A 17 18.34 -5.56 19.57
C CYS A 17 18.30 -6.20 18.18
N SER A 18 17.29 -7.05 17.91
CA SER A 18 16.99 -7.49 16.54
C SER A 18 16.59 -6.26 15.78
N THR A 19 17.47 -5.74 14.94
CA THR A 19 17.13 -4.71 13.96
C THR A 19 16.16 -5.32 12.96
N ARG A 20 14.85 -5.20 13.24
CA ARG A 20 13.83 -5.47 12.23
C ARG A 20 14.01 -4.44 11.13
N ALA A 21 13.95 -4.89 9.87
CA ALA A 21 13.83 -3.97 8.75
C ALA A 21 12.63 -3.04 8.98
N ALA A 22 12.77 -1.78 8.60
CA ALA A 22 11.68 -0.80 8.75
C ALA A 22 10.46 -1.21 7.92
N ASP A 23 9.27 -0.88 8.40
CA ASP A 23 8.05 -1.07 7.63
C ASP A 23 8.05 -0.17 6.38
N TRP A 24 7.45 -0.69 5.30
CA TRP A 24 7.24 0.00 4.03
C TRP A 24 5.74 -0.06 3.70
N PRO A 25 4.88 0.63 4.49
CA PRO A 25 3.45 0.32 4.56
C PRO A 25 2.64 0.75 3.33
N TRP A 26 3.19 1.57 2.43
CA TRP A 26 2.52 2.08 1.24
C TRP A 26 3.47 2.37 0.08
N PHE A 27 2.90 2.74 -1.05
CA PHE A 27 3.64 3.10 -2.25
C PHE A 27 4.65 4.21 -1.95
N ARG A 28 5.93 3.99 -2.30
CA ARG A 28 7.08 4.84 -2.02
C ARG A 28 7.46 4.99 -0.55
N GLY A 29 7.01 4.08 0.32
CA GLY A 29 7.45 3.97 1.71
C GLY A 29 6.93 5.04 2.66
N PRO A 30 7.35 5.00 3.93
CA PRO A 30 6.75 5.75 5.02
C PRO A 30 6.80 7.27 4.84
N ASP A 31 7.77 7.77 4.10
CA ASP A 31 7.92 9.21 3.83
C ASP A 31 7.43 9.59 2.41
N HIS A 32 6.78 8.71 1.66
CA HIS A 32 6.30 8.89 0.27
C HIS A 32 7.38 9.35 -0.73
N ASN A 33 8.65 9.17 -0.42
CA ASN A 33 9.79 9.65 -1.22
C ASN A 33 10.58 8.54 -1.92
N GLY A 34 10.29 7.26 -1.64
CA GLY A 34 10.99 6.11 -2.21
C GLY A 34 12.38 5.87 -1.63
N ILE A 35 12.72 6.48 -0.49
CA ILE A 35 14.03 6.37 0.14
C ILE A 35 13.93 5.48 1.38
N ALA A 36 14.65 4.36 1.37
CA ALA A 36 14.82 3.51 2.53
C ALA A 36 15.91 4.09 3.45
N LYS A 37 15.67 4.03 4.76
CA LYS A 37 16.61 4.55 5.79
C LYS A 37 17.50 3.45 6.38
N GLU A 38 17.35 2.21 5.92
CA GLU A 38 18.17 1.09 6.37
C GLU A 38 19.65 1.30 5.99
N THR A 39 20.51 0.90 6.88
CA THR A 39 21.96 0.93 6.71
C THR A 39 22.54 -0.48 6.76
N GLY A 40 23.84 -0.63 6.38
CA GLY A 40 24.50 -1.94 6.45
C GLY A 40 24.19 -2.88 5.29
N TRP A 41 23.43 -2.46 4.28
CA TRP A 41 23.24 -3.22 3.05
C TRP A 41 24.46 -3.11 2.12
N SER A 42 24.68 -4.09 1.26
CA SER A 42 25.77 -4.11 0.28
C SER A 42 25.23 -4.18 -1.15
N ALA A 43 25.78 -3.34 -2.02
CA ALA A 43 25.56 -3.44 -3.46
C ALA A 43 26.50 -4.48 -4.14
N LYS A 44 27.42 -5.05 -3.39
CA LYS A 44 28.31 -6.11 -3.88
C LYS A 44 27.65 -7.46 -3.66
N TRP A 45 27.18 -8.06 -4.72
CA TRP A 45 26.54 -9.37 -4.72
C TRP A 45 27.48 -10.41 -5.29
N PRO A 46 27.33 -11.71 -4.89
CA PRO A 46 28.02 -12.83 -5.53
C PRO A 46 27.70 -12.90 -7.03
N ALA A 47 28.47 -13.64 -7.80
CA ALA A 47 28.24 -13.79 -9.25
C ALA A 47 26.87 -14.41 -9.58
N GLU A 48 26.36 -15.27 -8.70
CA GLU A 48 25.03 -15.87 -8.76
C GLU A 48 23.87 -14.94 -8.36
N GLY A 49 24.18 -13.70 -7.97
CA GLY A 49 23.20 -12.72 -7.51
C GLY A 49 22.81 -12.84 -6.03
N PRO A 50 21.78 -12.10 -5.58
CA PRO A 50 21.30 -12.16 -4.21
C PRO A 50 20.64 -13.51 -3.90
N LYS A 51 20.80 -14.00 -2.68
CA LYS A 51 20.14 -15.23 -2.23
C LYS A 51 18.62 -15.04 -2.21
N GLN A 52 17.90 -15.87 -2.99
CA GLN A 52 16.45 -15.94 -2.91
C GLN A 52 16.04 -16.63 -1.60
N ILE A 53 15.27 -15.94 -0.75
CA ILE A 53 14.77 -16.50 0.51
C ILE A 53 13.50 -17.31 0.26
N TRP A 54 12.55 -16.74 -0.50
CA TRP A 54 11.32 -17.42 -0.89
C TRP A 54 10.78 -16.86 -2.22
N LYS A 55 9.78 -17.53 -2.78
CA LYS A 55 9.08 -17.13 -4.00
C LYS A 55 7.61 -17.51 -3.90
N ALA A 56 6.71 -16.59 -4.24
CA ALA A 56 5.27 -16.84 -4.31
C ALA A 56 4.72 -16.52 -5.71
N LYS A 57 3.66 -17.23 -6.13
CA LYS A 57 2.94 -16.95 -7.37
C LYS A 57 1.78 -16.03 -7.05
N VAL A 58 1.71 -14.87 -7.69
CA VAL A 58 0.66 -13.86 -7.48
C VAL A 58 -0.17 -13.59 -8.74
N GLY A 59 0.20 -14.19 -9.88
CA GLY A 59 -0.45 -13.91 -11.16
C GLY A 59 0.15 -12.70 -11.89
N ILE A 60 -0.63 -12.10 -12.78
CA ILE A 60 -0.24 -10.93 -13.59
C ILE A 60 -0.65 -9.66 -12.86
N GLY A 61 0.22 -8.65 -12.84
CA GLY A 61 -0.04 -7.33 -12.24
C GLY A 61 1.22 -6.50 -12.17
N PHE A 62 1.05 -5.22 -11.89
CA PHE A 62 2.11 -4.21 -11.83
C PHE A 62 2.17 -3.51 -10.46
N ALA A 63 1.40 -4.02 -9.50
CA ALA A 63 1.48 -3.54 -8.13
C ALA A 63 2.86 -3.81 -7.53
N SER A 64 3.36 -2.87 -6.75
CA SER A 64 4.51 -3.07 -5.89
C SER A 64 4.07 -3.81 -4.60
N PHE A 65 4.95 -3.83 -3.62
CA PHE A 65 4.68 -4.44 -2.31
C PHE A 65 4.54 -3.36 -1.25
N SER A 66 3.73 -3.63 -0.24
CA SER A 66 3.84 -3.00 1.06
C SER A 66 4.27 -4.03 2.10
N VAL A 67 5.03 -3.57 3.09
CA VAL A 67 5.54 -4.40 4.18
C VAL A 67 5.18 -3.74 5.49
N SER A 68 4.50 -4.46 6.36
CA SER A 68 4.16 -3.97 7.69
C SER A 68 3.99 -5.11 8.68
N ALA A 69 4.47 -4.91 9.89
CA ALA A 69 4.37 -5.88 11.00
C ALA A 69 4.80 -7.31 10.63
N GLY A 70 5.87 -7.45 9.81
CA GLY A 70 6.40 -8.74 9.37
C GLY A 70 5.56 -9.44 8.30
N ARG A 71 4.70 -8.73 7.60
CA ARG A 71 3.87 -9.22 6.50
C ARG A 71 4.15 -8.45 5.21
N VAL A 72 4.01 -9.13 4.08
CA VAL A 72 4.14 -8.56 2.74
C VAL A 72 2.79 -8.62 2.05
N TYR A 73 2.35 -7.50 1.48
CA TYR A 73 1.09 -7.37 0.78
C TYR A 73 1.32 -6.99 -0.68
N THR A 74 0.60 -7.62 -1.58
CA THR A 74 0.59 -7.27 -3.01
C THR A 74 -0.70 -7.71 -3.66
N THR A 75 -0.88 -7.38 -4.95
CA THR A 75 -2.04 -7.79 -5.74
C THR A 75 -1.59 -8.44 -7.05
N GLY A 76 -2.43 -9.32 -7.58
CA GLY A 76 -2.22 -9.91 -8.90
C GLY A 76 -3.50 -10.51 -9.45
N ASN A 77 -3.52 -10.80 -10.75
CA ASN A 77 -4.68 -11.37 -11.46
C ASN A 77 -4.36 -12.74 -12.01
N ALA A 78 -5.27 -13.66 -11.85
CA ALA A 78 -5.25 -14.95 -12.52
C ALA A 78 -6.67 -15.34 -12.91
N LYS A 79 -6.88 -15.69 -14.16
CA LYS A 79 -8.19 -16.16 -14.69
C LYS A 79 -9.32 -15.16 -14.40
N ASP A 80 -9.11 -13.89 -14.76
CA ASP A 80 -10.08 -12.81 -14.56
C ASP A 80 -10.51 -12.62 -13.09
N THR A 81 -9.59 -12.87 -12.17
CA THR A 81 -9.80 -12.72 -10.73
C THR A 81 -8.60 -11.98 -10.14
N ASP A 82 -8.84 -10.78 -9.59
CA ASP A 82 -7.85 -10.08 -8.80
C ASP A 82 -7.80 -10.68 -7.39
N THR A 83 -6.61 -10.82 -6.88
CA THR A 83 -6.36 -11.33 -5.53
C THR A 83 -5.41 -10.40 -4.79
N VAL A 84 -5.81 -9.99 -3.61
CA VAL A 84 -4.95 -9.35 -2.61
C VAL A 84 -4.32 -10.44 -1.77
N PHE A 85 -3.01 -10.46 -1.71
CA PHE A 85 -2.24 -11.46 -0.97
C PHE A 85 -1.59 -10.84 0.26
N CYS A 86 -1.53 -11.62 1.32
CA CYS A 86 -0.72 -11.35 2.51
C CYS A 86 0.17 -12.56 2.78
N PHE A 87 1.47 -12.33 2.79
CA PHE A 87 2.48 -13.35 3.08
C PHE A 87 3.23 -13.01 4.37
N ASP A 88 3.71 -14.04 5.06
CA ASP A 88 4.75 -13.87 6.09
C ASP A 88 6.05 -13.41 5.42
N ALA A 89 6.63 -12.33 5.91
CA ALA A 89 7.80 -11.70 5.27
C ALA A 89 9.06 -12.58 5.34
N ASN A 90 9.19 -13.47 6.32
CA ASN A 90 10.37 -14.30 6.50
C ASN A 90 10.31 -15.60 5.69
N THR A 91 9.12 -16.19 5.59
CA THR A 91 8.93 -17.53 5.05
C THR A 91 8.26 -17.55 3.67
N GLY A 92 7.56 -16.47 3.28
CA GLY A 92 6.72 -16.42 2.09
C GLY A 92 5.45 -17.25 2.19
N ALA A 93 5.12 -17.78 3.37
CA ALA A 93 3.87 -18.51 3.59
C ALA A 93 2.66 -17.58 3.41
N GLU A 94 1.64 -18.03 2.67
CA GLU A 94 0.38 -17.30 2.55
C GLU A 94 -0.31 -17.25 3.92
N VAL A 95 -0.50 -16.04 4.45
CA VAL A 95 -1.23 -15.81 5.71
C VAL A 95 -2.72 -15.74 5.44
N TRP A 96 -3.09 -14.95 4.42
CA TRP A 96 -4.44 -14.87 3.89
C TRP A 96 -4.42 -14.33 2.46
N LYS A 97 -5.54 -14.51 1.76
CA LYS A 97 -5.83 -13.86 0.49
C LYS A 97 -7.30 -13.46 0.43
N TYR A 98 -7.58 -12.41 -0.33
CA TYR A 98 -8.91 -11.96 -0.68
C TYR A 98 -9.03 -11.83 -2.19
N SER A 99 -10.01 -12.50 -2.79
CA SER A 99 -10.18 -12.55 -4.25
C SER A 99 -11.55 -12.00 -4.67
N TYR A 100 -11.58 -11.31 -5.80
CA TYR A 100 -12.81 -10.80 -6.39
C TYR A 100 -12.76 -10.85 -7.93
N PRO A 101 -13.90 -10.96 -8.64
CA PRO A 101 -13.93 -10.96 -10.09
C PRO A 101 -13.39 -9.65 -10.68
N ALA A 102 -12.42 -9.75 -11.57
CA ALA A 102 -11.84 -8.61 -12.28
C ALA A 102 -11.22 -9.11 -13.58
N LYS A 103 -11.76 -8.68 -14.71
CA LYS A 103 -11.19 -9.01 -16.01
C LYS A 103 -9.76 -8.51 -16.11
N LEU A 104 -8.85 -9.35 -16.59
CA LEU A 104 -7.46 -9.01 -16.82
C LEU A 104 -7.32 -7.82 -17.78
N ASP A 105 -8.12 -7.82 -18.85
CA ASP A 105 -8.28 -6.72 -19.82
C ASP A 105 -6.93 -6.24 -20.37
N PRO A 106 -6.16 -7.11 -21.05
CA PRO A 106 -4.93 -6.73 -21.71
C PRO A 106 -5.22 -5.81 -22.90
N LYS A 107 -4.42 -4.75 -23.08
CA LYS A 107 -4.50 -3.84 -24.23
C LYS A 107 -3.14 -3.73 -24.90
N TYR A 108 -2.31 -2.80 -24.43
CA TYR A 108 -0.93 -2.61 -24.88
C TYR A 108 0.09 -3.23 -23.92
N TYR A 109 -0.39 -3.91 -22.89
CA TYR A 109 0.36 -4.61 -21.84
C TYR A 109 -0.49 -5.77 -21.31
N GLU A 110 0.05 -6.60 -20.43
CA GLU A 110 -0.58 -7.85 -19.96
C GLU A 110 -1.87 -7.64 -19.15
N GLY A 111 -2.12 -6.42 -18.67
CA GLY A 111 -3.28 -6.11 -17.84
C GLY A 111 -3.05 -6.37 -16.35
N GLY A 112 -4.14 -6.49 -15.58
CA GLY A 112 -4.10 -6.76 -14.15
C GLY A 112 -4.01 -5.51 -13.26
N PRO A 113 -3.97 -5.69 -11.93
CA PRO A 113 -3.93 -4.60 -10.97
C PRO A 113 -2.59 -3.88 -10.95
N SER A 114 -2.61 -2.55 -10.77
CA SER A 114 -1.42 -1.70 -10.73
C SER A 114 -1.25 -0.99 -9.39
N ALA A 115 -2.34 -0.79 -8.63
CA ALA A 115 -2.28 -0.12 -7.34
C ALA A 115 -1.61 -1.00 -6.27
N THR A 116 -0.64 -0.42 -5.57
CA THR A 116 0.01 -1.06 -4.42
C THR A 116 -0.93 -1.02 -3.21
N PRO A 117 -1.09 -2.12 -2.47
CA PRO A 117 -1.83 -2.09 -1.21
C PRO A 117 -1.24 -1.08 -0.23
N THR A 118 -2.08 -0.37 0.51
CA THR A 118 -1.68 0.55 1.57
C THR A 118 -2.08 -0.03 2.91
N VAL A 119 -1.13 -0.11 3.85
CA VAL A 119 -1.38 -0.61 5.21
C VAL A 119 -1.42 0.56 6.18
N ASP A 120 -2.48 0.66 6.96
CA ASP A 120 -2.65 1.65 8.02
C ASP A 120 -3.18 0.96 9.29
N GLY A 121 -2.27 0.68 10.21
CA GLY A 121 -2.55 -0.04 11.44
C GLY A 121 -3.12 -1.44 11.18
N ASP A 122 -4.37 -1.64 11.57
CA ASP A 122 -5.11 -2.91 11.44
C ASP A 122 -5.85 -3.06 10.11
N ARG A 123 -5.61 -2.18 9.14
CA ARG A 123 -6.33 -2.12 7.86
C ARG A 123 -5.41 -2.19 6.66
N VAL A 124 -5.91 -2.81 5.59
CA VAL A 124 -5.28 -2.82 4.27
C VAL A 124 -6.25 -2.23 3.25
N PHE A 125 -5.81 -1.21 2.55
CA PHE A 125 -6.59 -0.56 1.50
C PHE A 125 -6.05 -0.94 0.13
N THR A 126 -6.95 -1.28 -0.79
CA THR A 126 -6.60 -1.57 -2.18
C THR A 126 -7.56 -0.84 -3.12
N PHE A 127 -7.07 -0.49 -4.32
CA PHE A 127 -7.89 0.14 -5.34
C PHE A 127 -7.74 -0.64 -6.65
N SER A 128 -8.85 -1.19 -7.13
CA SER A 128 -8.83 -2.05 -8.31
C SER A 128 -8.76 -1.23 -9.61
N LYS A 129 -8.29 -1.87 -10.69
CA LYS A 129 -8.32 -1.33 -12.04
C LYS A 129 -9.71 -0.82 -12.47
N ARG A 130 -10.78 -1.39 -11.89
CA ARG A 130 -12.19 -1.08 -12.18
C ARG A 130 -12.84 -0.06 -11.23
N GLY A 131 -12.03 0.59 -10.37
CA GLY A 131 -12.52 1.64 -9.48
C GLY A 131 -13.17 1.13 -8.20
N VAL A 132 -13.00 -0.14 -7.86
CA VAL A 132 -13.44 -0.66 -6.56
C VAL A 132 -12.34 -0.47 -5.53
N ILE A 133 -12.64 0.25 -4.46
CA ILE A 133 -11.79 0.37 -3.28
C ILE A 133 -12.26 -0.63 -2.22
N HIS A 134 -11.32 -1.33 -1.62
CA HIS A 134 -11.57 -2.24 -0.49
C HIS A 134 -10.77 -1.80 0.72
N CYS A 135 -11.39 -1.87 1.89
CA CYS A 135 -10.73 -1.84 3.18
C CYS A 135 -10.86 -3.23 3.79
N LEU A 136 -9.73 -3.87 4.05
CA LEU A 136 -9.65 -5.23 4.58
C LEU A 136 -9.04 -5.20 5.99
N ASP A 137 -9.43 -6.15 6.84
CA ASP A 137 -8.75 -6.44 8.09
C ASP A 137 -7.33 -6.96 7.81
N ALA A 138 -6.30 -6.32 8.33
CA ALA A 138 -4.92 -6.67 8.06
C ALA A 138 -4.52 -8.05 8.62
N ALA A 139 -5.19 -8.52 9.68
CA ALA A 139 -4.92 -9.81 10.30
C ALA A 139 -5.55 -10.98 9.54
N LYS A 140 -6.76 -10.78 8.98
CA LYS A 140 -7.62 -11.85 8.46
C LYS A 140 -7.92 -11.75 6.97
N GLY A 141 -7.73 -10.59 6.34
CA GLY A 141 -8.11 -10.33 4.94
C GLY A 141 -9.62 -10.23 4.71
N THR A 142 -10.43 -10.16 5.76
CA THR A 142 -11.88 -10.00 5.64
C THR A 142 -12.24 -8.57 5.28
N VAL A 143 -13.28 -8.39 4.44
CA VAL A 143 -13.75 -7.06 4.04
C VAL A 143 -14.38 -6.35 5.22
N ILE A 144 -13.87 -5.16 5.56
CA ILE A 144 -14.48 -4.23 6.51
C ILE A 144 -15.53 -3.39 5.77
N TRP A 145 -15.12 -2.81 4.65
CA TRP A 145 -16.02 -2.13 3.71
C TRP A 145 -15.44 -2.18 2.28
N SER A 146 -16.32 -2.01 1.30
CA SER A 146 -15.96 -1.92 -0.12
C SER A 146 -16.89 -0.96 -0.84
N LYS A 147 -16.35 -0.23 -1.84
CA LYS A 147 -17.07 0.77 -2.63
C LYS A 147 -16.66 0.68 -4.10
N ASN A 148 -17.62 0.73 -4.99
CA ASN A 148 -17.36 0.94 -6.42
C ASN A 148 -17.45 2.44 -6.72
N LEU A 149 -16.31 3.12 -6.74
CA LEU A 149 -16.25 4.57 -6.94
C LEU A 149 -16.59 4.95 -8.38
N MET A 150 -16.35 4.08 -9.34
CA MET A 150 -16.74 4.34 -10.73
C MET A 150 -18.26 4.46 -10.86
N GLU A 151 -19.01 3.61 -10.19
CA GLU A 151 -20.47 3.64 -10.20
C GLU A 151 -21.05 4.73 -9.28
N GLU A 152 -20.53 4.84 -8.04
CA GLU A 152 -21.03 5.77 -7.04
C GLU A 152 -20.83 7.23 -7.45
N LEU A 153 -19.67 7.57 -8.02
CA LEU A 153 -19.33 8.92 -8.46
C LEU A 153 -19.63 9.16 -9.96
N LYS A 154 -20.08 8.13 -10.69
CA LYS A 154 -20.37 8.15 -12.14
C LYS A 154 -19.18 8.66 -12.97
N VAL A 155 -17.97 8.28 -12.57
CA VAL A 155 -16.74 8.72 -13.21
C VAL A 155 -16.34 7.81 -14.37
N LYS A 156 -15.58 8.36 -15.33
CA LYS A 156 -15.04 7.60 -16.45
C LYS A 156 -13.81 6.80 -16.01
N MET A 157 -13.73 5.56 -16.48
CA MET A 157 -12.53 4.75 -16.31
C MET A 157 -11.43 5.25 -17.25
N PRO A 158 -10.20 5.47 -16.75
CA PRO A 158 -9.05 5.79 -17.59
C PRO A 158 -8.76 4.68 -18.61
N THR A 159 -8.11 5.02 -19.72
CA THR A 159 -7.82 4.08 -20.83
C THR A 159 -7.19 2.77 -20.36
N TRP A 160 -6.25 2.82 -19.42
CA TRP A 160 -5.60 1.63 -18.85
C TRP A 160 -6.16 1.20 -17.48
N GLY A 161 -7.31 1.76 -17.08
CA GLY A 161 -7.93 1.54 -15.77
C GLY A 161 -7.29 2.37 -14.67
N PHE A 162 -7.85 2.32 -13.46
CA PHE A 162 -7.28 3.02 -12.31
C PHE A 162 -5.99 2.35 -11.83
N ALA A 163 -4.98 3.14 -11.47
CA ALA A 163 -3.65 2.66 -11.07
C ALA A 163 -3.11 3.31 -9.79
N SER A 164 -3.79 4.36 -9.30
CA SER A 164 -3.42 5.05 -8.07
C SER A 164 -3.50 4.13 -6.87
N SER A 165 -2.44 4.09 -6.07
CA SER A 165 -2.52 3.50 -4.72
C SER A 165 -3.31 4.43 -3.80
N VAL A 166 -3.89 3.88 -2.74
CA VAL A 166 -4.64 4.67 -1.75
C VAL A 166 -3.64 5.43 -0.89
N LEU A 167 -3.79 6.75 -0.79
CA LEU A 167 -3.06 7.55 0.20
C LEU A 167 -3.90 7.67 1.46
N ILE A 168 -3.33 7.38 2.62
CA ILE A 168 -3.96 7.66 3.91
C ILE A 168 -3.40 8.98 4.45
N GLU A 169 -4.29 9.93 4.69
CA GLU A 169 -3.96 11.21 5.28
C GLU A 169 -4.95 11.53 6.41
N GLY A 170 -4.46 11.45 7.65
CA GLY A 170 -5.33 11.55 8.82
C GLY A 170 -6.43 10.47 8.84
N ASN A 171 -7.69 10.89 8.78
CA ASN A 171 -8.86 9.98 8.71
C ASN A 171 -9.37 9.75 7.27
N LEU A 172 -8.62 10.16 6.27
CA LEU A 172 -9.04 10.08 4.87
C LEU A 172 -8.25 9.03 4.09
N ALA A 173 -8.96 8.29 3.24
CA ALA A 173 -8.42 7.45 2.18
C ALA A 173 -8.61 8.20 0.85
N ILE A 174 -7.52 8.65 0.25
CA ILE A 174 -7.52 9.50 -0.95
C ILE A 174 -7.06 8.68 -2.14
N VAL A 175 -7.79 8.78 -3.27
CA VAL A 175 -7.49 8.11 -4.53
C VAL A 175 -7.63 9.05 -5.72
N ASN A 176 -6.87 8.78 -6.77
CA ASN A 176 -6.97 9.49 -8.04
C ASN A 176 -8.14 8.91 -8.85
N VAL A 177 -9.29 9.53 -8.75
CA VAL A 177 -10.55 9.13 -9.40
C VAL A 177 -11.34 10.38 -9.79
N GLY A 178 -12.08 10.34 -10.88
CA GLY A 178 -12.75 11.52 -11.41
C GLY A 178 -11.76 12.60 -11.89
N SER A 179 -12.20 13.83 -11.99
CA SER A 179 -11.43 14.93 -12.59
C SER A 179 -10.15 15.27 -11.80
N ALA A 180 -10.20 15.18 -10.46
CA ALA A 180 -9.08 15.54 -9.58
C ALA A 180 -9.12 14.82 -8.22
N GLY A 181 -9.52 13.55 -8.19
CA GLY A 181 -9.48 12.74 -6.99
C GLY A 181 -10.77 12.73 -6.17
N ALA A 182 -10.78 11.85 -5.18
CA ALA A 182 -11.80 11.77 -4.13
C ALA A 182 -11.17 11.30 -2.82
N ALA A 183 -11.78 11.69 -1.71
CA ALA A 183 -11.45 11.21 -0.37
C ALA A 183 -12.67 10.56 0.30
N LEU A 184 -12.38 9.46 0.97
CA LEU A 184 -13.35 8.71 1.77
C LEU A 184 -12.90 8.73 3.23
N ASP A 185 -13.86 8.73 4.13
CA ASP A 185 -13.58 8.37 5.52
C ASP A 185 -13.01 6.94 5.58
N LYS A 186 -11.77 6.80 6.04
CA LYS A 186 -11.06 5.51 6.02
C LYS A 186 -11.70 4.42 6.88
N THR A 187 -12.54 4.85 7.84
CA THR A 187 -13.21 3.92 8.77
C THR A 187 -14.49 3.35 8.18
N THR A 188 -15.25 4.17 7.48
CA THR A 188 -16.60 3.82 7.02
C THR A 188 -16.73 3.65 5.51
N GLY A 189 -15.74 4.13 4.74
CA GLY A 189 -15.81 4.19 3.29
C GLY A 189 -16.76 5.27 2.75
N LYS A 190 -17.32 6.15 3.59
CA LYS A 190 -18.20 7.23 3.15
C LYS A 190 -17.39 8.29 2.40
N VAL A 191 -17.86 8.70 1.21
CA VAL A 191 -17.25 9.79 0.46
C VAL A 191 -17.37 11.09 1.25
N VAL A 192 -16.23 11.76 1.47
CA VAL A 192 -16.14 13.06 2.16
C VAL A 192 -16.14 14.18 1.14
N TRP A 193 -15.30 14.05 0.11
CA TRP A 193 -15.30 14.95 -1.03
C TRP A 193 -14.93 14.20 -2.32
N SER A 194 -15.34 14.70 -3.46
CA SER A 194 -14.99 14.20 -4.78
C SER A 194 -14.98 15.33 -5.78
N SER A 195 -14.11 15.23 -6.77
CA SER A 195 -14.08 16.12 -7.92
C SER A 195 -15.07 15.67 -8.99
N GLY A 196 -15.12 16.39 -10.14
CA GLY A 196 -15.98 16.07 -11.27
C GLY A 196 -15.79 14.65 -11.85
N ALA A 197 -16.57 14.32 -12.89
CA ALA A 197 -16.73 12.96 -13.40
C ALA A 197 -15.81 12.59 -14.58
N ASP A 198 -14.83 13.45 -14.93
CA ASP A 198 -13.94 13.19 -16.06
C ASP A 198 -12.94 12.06 -15.75
N GLU A 199 -12.12 11.73 -16.74
CA GLU A 199 -11.12 10.69 -16.67
C GLU A 199 -9.98 11.08 -15.74
N ALA A 200 -9.68 10.23 -14.77
CA ALA A 200 -8.56 10.41 -13.82
C ALA A 200 -7.18 10.28 -14.47
N GLY A 201 -6.16 10.77 -13.78
CA GLY A 201 -4.77 10.38 -14.02
C GLY A 201 -4.43 9.02 -13.38
N TYR A 202 -3.17 8.61 -13.49
CA TYR A 202 -2.69 7.30 -13.02
C TYR A 202 -1.88 7.37 -11.72
N ALA A 203 -1.42 8.58 -11.36
CA ALA A 203 -0.48 8.76 -10.26
C ALA A 203 -1.15 8.63 -8.88
N THR A 204 -0.41 8.09 -7.95
CA THR A 204 -0.76 8.15 -6.53
C THR A 204 -0.61 9.57 -6.01
N ALA A 205 -1.53 10.03 -5.17
CA ALA A 205 -1.46 11.32 -4.50
C ALA A 205 -0.21 11.43 -3.61
N VAL A 206 0.42 12.61 -3.59
CA VAL A 206 1.60 12.90 -2.77
C VAL A 206 1.26 13.99 -1.77
N PRO A 207 1.38 13.74 -0.45
CA PRO A 207 1.06 14.72 0.56
C PRO A 207 2.16 15.80 0.66
N PHE A 208 1.75 17.04 0.92
CA PHE A 208 2.65 18.18 1.15
C PHE A 208 1.97 19.24 2.02
N GLU A 209 2.73 20.26 2.39
CA GLU A 209 2.20 21.45 3.08
C GLU A 209 2.34 22.69 2.21
N ALA A 210 1.30 23.51 2.15
CA ALA A 210 1.29 24.79 1.46
C ALA A 210 0.55 25.83 2.30
N GLY A 211 1.21 26.94 2.60
CA GLY A 211 0.62 28.05 3.38
C GLY A 211 0.09 27.63 4.75
N GLY A 212 0.72 26.65 5.41
CA GLY A 212 0.27 26.11 6.70
C GLY A 212 -0.93 25.17 6.61
N GLN A 213 -1.33 24.75 5.40
CA GLN A 213 -2.39 23.80 5.17
C GLN A 213 -1.84 22.48 4.65
N ARG A 214 -2.41 21.37 5.13
CA ARG A 214 -2.14 20.05 4.61
C ARG A 214 -2.84 19.84 3.27
N ALA A 215 -2.06 19.48 2.25
CA ALA A 215 -2.50 19.35 0.88
C ALA A 215 -1.99 18.05 0.24
N VAL A 216 -2.56 17.69 -0.90
CA VAL A 216 -2.09 16.60 -1.76
C VAL A 216 -1.88 17.10 -3.18
N ALA A 217 -0.79 16.69 -3.78
CA ALA A 217 -0.55 16.86 -5.21
C ALA A 217 -1.04 15.63 -5.96
N LEU A 218 -1.82 15.84 -7.02
CA LEU A 218 -2.33 14.81 -7.91
C LEU A 218 -1.97 15.15 -9.34
N ALA A 219 -1.29 14.22 -10.03
CA ALA A 219 -1.18 14.29 -11.49
C ALA A 219 -2.48 13.73 -12.08
N ILE A 220 -3.25 14.61 -12.68
CA ILE A 220 -4.47 14.30 -13.42
C ILE A 220 -4.16 14.15 -14.91
N LYS A 221 -5.18 14.01 -15.75
CA LYS A 221 -5.00 13.68 -17.18
C LYS A 221 -3.97 14.55 -17.92
N GLN A 222 -3.96 15.86 -17.72
CA GLN A 222 -3.08 16.80 -18.41
C GLN A 222 -2.33 17.76 -17.48
N ASP A 223 -2.73 17.83 -16.21
CA ASP A 223 -2.23 18.80 -15.25
C ASP A 223 -1.77 18.15 -13.96
N VAL A 224 -1.13 18.93 -13.12
CA VAL A 224 -0.91 18.61 -11.70
C VAL A 224 -1.70 19.62 -10.88
N VAL A 225 -2.50 19.11 -9.96
CA VAL A 225 -3.32 19.94 -9.07
C VAL A 225 -2.89 19.77 -7.61
N GLY A 226 -2.95 20.85 -6.84
CA GLY A 226 -2.83 20.83 -5.40
C GLY A 226 -4.21 20.97 -4.78
N LEU A 227 -4.61 20.03 -3.92
CA LEU A 227 -5.90 20.00 -3.26
C LEU A 227 -5.72 20.07 -1.76
N ALA A 228 -6.59 20.82 -1.08
CA ALA A 228 -6.65 20.76 0.36
C ALA A 228 -7.13 19.38 0.82
N VAL A 229 -6.45 18.78 1.81
CA VAL A 229 -6.82 17.44 2.30
C VAL A 229 -8.25 17.41 2.83
N LYS A 230 -8.67 18.50 3.48
CA LYS A 230 -9.94 18.60 4.20
C LYS A 230 -11.17 18.56 3.30
N ASP A 231 -11.14 19.24 2.17
CA ASP A 231 -12.32 19.55 1.35
C ASP A 231 -12.10 19.46 -0.17
N GLY A 232 -10.88 19.12 -0.62
CA GLY A 232 -10.55 18.90 -2.02
C GLY A 232 -10.19 20.13 -2.82
#